data_87ee3336cba12cfae85e8c2882e36ff9
#
_entry.id   87ee3336cba12cfae85e8c2882e36ff9
#
_cell.length_a   1.000
_cell.length_b   1.000
_cell.length_c   1.000
_cell.angle_alpha   90.00
_cell.angle_beta   90.00
_cell.angle_gamma   90.00
#
_symmetry.space_group_name_H-M   'P 1'
#
loop_
_entity.id
_entity.type
_entity.pdbx_description
1 polymer ?
#
loop_
_entity_poly.entity_id
_entity_poly.type
_entity_poly.pdbx_seq_one_letter_code
_entity_poly.pdbx_strand_id
1 'polypeptide(L)'
;MKLSIITVNLNNLEGLKKTYESVVSQTFTDYEWLVIDGGSTDGSREFIEQHQDKFAYWCSEPDKGIYNAMNKGVFHAHGQYCLFLNSGDHFYGNKTLKESQVQQWNNDFICYDIIWDNDSLHKYQRVPDFISDTLLLSFTLPHPSTLIRTILLKESPYLENLKIASDWFFFYESLAIKRCSYQAIHLPLSVFYYGGISSDSMRAAQERYDCLRKYHSEAFLQKMMHKQESKTTSMVNHMRVWIYKHILIYTNYFIRKLLGKI
;
A
#
# COMPACT_ATOMS: atom_id res chain seq x y z
N MET A 1 5.26 0.70 24.54
CA MET A 1 5.51 0.24 23.16
C MET A 1 4.84 1.19 22.16
N LYS A 2 5.62 1.67 21.22
CA LYS A 2 5.15 2.71 20.29
C LYS A 2 4.53 2.16 19.02
N LEU A 3 5.07 1.06 18.49
CA LEU A 3 4.71 0.55 17.17
C LEU A 3 4.45 -0.96 17.19
N SER A 4 3.36 -1.39 16.54
CA SER A 4 3.13 -2.78 16.14
C SER A 4 3.37 -2.89 14.64
N ILE A 5 4.39 -3.62 14.23
CA ILE A 5 4.62 -3.98 12.83
C ILE A 5 3.82 -5.26 12.58
N ILE A 6 2.95 -5.26 11.58
CA ILE A 6 2.11 -6.39 11.20
C ILE A 6 2.52 -6.84 9.81
N THR A 7 2.99 -8.08 9.70
CA THR A 7 3.32 -8.72 8.43
C THR A 7 2.30 -9.81 8.15
N VAL A 8 1.59 -9.72 7.03
CA VAL A 8 0.77 -10.82 6.51
C VAL A 8 1.51 -11.52 5.39
N ASN A 9 1.42 -12.85 5.37
CA ASN A 9 2.10 -13.70 4.41
C ASN A 9 1.15 -14.78 3.88
N LEU A 10 1.28 -15.12 2.60
CA LEU A 10 0.68 -16.31 2.00
C LEU A 10 1.53 -16.75 0.81
N ASN A 11 2.20 -17.90 0.94
CA ASN A 11 3.02 -18.52 -0.11
C ASN A 11 4.03 -17.52 -0.75
N ASN A 12 4.74 -16.76 0.08
CA ASN A 12 5.75 -15.79 -0.34
C ASN A 12 6.98 -15.83 0.56
N LEU A 13 7.65 -16.98 0.63
CA LEU A 13 8.83 -17.19 1.48
C LEU A 13 9.95 -16.19 1.20
N GLU A 14 10.27 -15.95 -0.06
CA GLU A 14 11.37 -15.01 -0.41
C GLU A 14 11.01 -13.56 -0.05
N GLY A 15 9.76 -13.16 -0.24
CA GLY A 15 9.27 -11.86 0.24
C GLY A 15 9.32 -11.77 1.77
N LEU A 16 8.91 -12.83 2.47
CA LEU A 16 8.95 -12.88 3.93
C LEU A 16 10.38 -12.74 4.47
N LYS A 17 11.36 -13.41 3.88
CA LYS A 17 12.78 -13.29 4.23
C LYS A 17 13.28 -11.85 4.07
N LYS A 18 12.92 -11.20 2.96
CA LYS A 18 13.28 -9.81 2.68
C LYS A 18 12.69 -8.86 3.74
N THR A 19 11.41 -9.03 4.05
CA THR A 19 10.76 -8.26 5.11
C THR A 19 11.45 -8.51 6.46
N TYR A 20 11.74 -9.77 6.78
CA TYR A 20 12.44 -10.17 8.01
C TYR A 20 13.76 -9.43 8.17
N GLU A 21 14.65 -9.50 7.19
CA GLU A 21 15.96 -8.84 7.23
C GLU A 21 15.82 -7.33 7.47
N SER A 22 14.83 -6.71 6.84
CA SER A 22 14.60 -5.27 6.96
C SER A 22 14.10 -4.86 8.34
N VAL A 23 13.28 -5.69 8.99
CA VAL A 23 12.74 -5.41 10.33
C VAL A 23 13.78 -5.66 11.40
N VAL A 24 14.48 -6.80 11.37
CA VAL A 24 15.46 -7.14 12.42
C VAL A 24 16.71 -6.26 12.37
N SER A 25 16.99 -5.64 11.22
CA SER A 25 18.10 -4.72 11.08
C SER A 25 17.82 -3.30 11.59
N GLN A 26 16.57 -2.97 11.99
CA GLN A 26 16.23 -1.64 12.46
C GLN A 26 16.95 -1.29 13.76
N THR A 27 17.47 -0.06 13.83
CA THR A 27 18.12 0.47 15.04
C THR A 27 17.13 1.04 16.07
N PHE A 28 15.88 1.16 15.72
CA PHE A 28 14.76 1.48 16.61
C PHE A 28 14.27 0.18 17.26
N THR A 29 14.01 0.18 18.57
CA THR A 29 13.69 -1.03 19.33
C THR A 29 12.34 -0.96 20.07
N ASP A 30 11.65 0.20 20.08
CA ASP A 30 10.36 0.34 20.76
C ASP A 30 9.19 -0.11 19.87
N TYR A 31 9.31 -1.34 19.35
CA TYR A 31 8.27 -1.99 18.54
C TYR A 31 8.07 -3.44 18.96
N GLU A 32 6.91 -3.96 18.62
CA GLU A 32 6.61 -5.39 18.52
C GLU A 32 6.40 -5.78 17.07
N TRP A 33 6.66 -7.04 16.77
CA TRP A 33 6.43 -7.57 15.43
C TRP A 33 5.49 -8.76 15.47
N LEU A 34 4.41 -8.69 14.67
CA LEU A 34 3.39 -9.72 14.57
C LEU A 34 3.40 -10.27 13.14
N VAL A 35 3.42 -11.61 13.01
CA VAL A 35 3.43 -12.29 11.71
C VAL A 35 2.22 -13.19 11.59
N ILE A 36 1.39 -12.94 10.60
CA ILE A 36 0.16 -13.68 10.31
C ILE A 36 0.34 -14.38 8.96
N ASP A 37 0.52 -15.68 9.01
CA ASP A 37 0.64 -16.51 7.81
C ASP A 37 -0.69 -17.22 7.51
N GLY A 38 -1.14 -17.13 6.28
CA GLY A 38 -2.42 -17.66 5.81
C GLY A 38 -2.44 -19.17 5.57
N GLY A 39 -1.54 -19.93 6.21
CA GLY A 39 -1.39 -21.38 6.01
C GLY A 39 -0.56 -21.72 4.79
N SER A 40 0.58 -21.07 4.64
CA SER A 40 1.51 -21.30 3.53
C SER A 40 2.08 -22.72 3.49
N THR A 41 2.41 -23.16 2.27
CA THR A 41 2.98 -24.47 1.98
C THR A 41 4.33 -24.43 1.25
N ASP A 42 4.93 -23.23 1.16
CA ASP A 42 6.17 -22.95 0.44
C ASP A 42 7.42 -22.91 1.32
N GLY A 43 7.31 -23.30 2.60
CA GLY A 43 8.38 -23.20 3.60
C GLY A 43 8.31 -21.94 4.46
N SER A 44 7.31 -21.06 4.23
CA SER A 44 7.13 -19.84 5.04
C SER A 44 6.87 -20.16 6.52
N ARG A 45 6.04 -21.18 6.79
CA ARG A 45 5.72 -21.61 8.15
C ARG A 45 6.97 -22.05 8.89
N GLU A 46 7.78 -22.90 8.29
CA GLU A 46 9.02 -23.40 8.88
C GLU A 46 10.02 -22.28 9.13
N PHE A 47 10.08 -21.29 8.22
CA PHE A 47 10.89 -20.09 8.42
C PHE A 47 10.41 -19.29 9.64
N ILE A 48 9.10 -19.09 9.80
CA ILE A 48 8.52 -18.37 10.95
C ILE A 48 8.84 -19.13 12.25
N GLU A 49 8.65 -20.44 12.29
CA GLU A 49 8.94 -21.29 13.45
C GLU A 49 10.42 -21.21 13.87
N GLN A 50 11.35 -21.18 12.91
CA GLN A 50 12.79 -21.05 13.16
C GLN A 50 13.19 -19.71 13.76
N HIS A 51 12.41 -18.64 13.53
CA HIS A 51 12.69 -17.28 13.97
C HIS A 51 11.67 -16.73 14.97
N GLN A 52 10.91 -17.61 15.62
CA GLN A 52 9.80 -17.22 16.49
C GLN A 52 10.20 -16.32 17.67
N ASP A 53 11.47 -16.34 18.07
CA ASP A 53 12.04 -15.47 19.12
C ASP A 53 12.06 -13.98 18.73
N LYS A 54 11.86 -13.64 17.46
CA LYS A 54 11.78 -12.28 16.94
C LYS A 54 10.35 -11.72 16.90
N PHE A 55 9.35 -12.58 17.04
CA PHE A 55 7.95 -12.19 16.93
C PHE A 55 7.29 -12.12 18.32
N ALA A 56 6.60 -11.01 18.58
CA ALA A 56 5.77 -10.90 19.79
C ALA A 56 4.52 -11.81 19.69
N TYR A 57 4.05 -12.04 18.47
CA TYR A 57 2.99 -12.98 18.14
C TYR A 57 3.16 -13.48 16.71
N TRP A 58 2.84 -14.74 16.48
CA TRP A 58 2.71 -15.30 15.14
C TRP A 58 1.67 -16.43 15.10
N CYS A 59 1.08 -16.63 13.94
CA CYS A 59 0.28 -17.82 13.62
C CYS A 59 0.45 -18.20 12.15
N SER A 60 0.25 -19.49 11.86
CA SER A 60 0.17 -20.02 10.49
C SER A 60 -1.04 -20.91 10.41
N GLU A 61 -2.12 -20.37 9.83
CA GLU A 61 -3.40 -21.05 9.67
C GLU A 61 -4.18 -20.46 8.49
N PRO A 62 -5.04 -21.24 7.82
CA PRO A 62 -5.87 -20.71 6.74
C PRO A 62 -6.65 -19.46 7.16
N ASP A 63 -6.64 -18.44 6.31
CA ASP A 63 -7.42 -17.21 6.49
C ASP A 63 -8.55 -17.09 5.46
N LYS A 64 -9.43 -16.08 5.65
CA LYS A 64 -10.51 -15.75 4.72
C LYS A 64 -10.13 -14.66 3.71
N GLY A 65 -8.84 -14.37 3.59
CA GLY A 65 -8.24 -13.33 2.76
C GLY A 65 -7.41 -12.33 3.55
N ILE A 66 -6.69 -11.47 2.83
CA ILE A 66 -5.69 -10.55 3.39
C ILE A 66 -6.22 -9.71 4.56
N TYR A 67 -7.44 -9.20 4.47
CA TYR A 67 -8.01 -8.35 5.52
C TYR A 67 -8.39 -9.13 6.79
N ASN A 68 -8.74 -10.42 6.65
CA ASN A 68 -8.89 -11.29 7.81
C ASN A 68 -7.55 -11.49 8.52
N ALA A 69 -6.47 -11.74 7.78
CA ALA A 69 -5.13 -11.85 8.35
C ALA A 69 -4.68 -10.52 9.00
N MET A 70 -4.92 -9.38 8.35
CA MET A 70 -4.62 -8.05 8.92
C MET A 70 -5.39 -7.81 10.23
N ASN A 71 -6.68 -8.12 10.28
CA ASN A 71 -7.51 -7.98 11.47
C ASN A 71 -7.03 -8.88 12.62
N LYS A 72 -6.59 -10.11 12.34
CA LYS A 72 -5.93 -10.98 13.35
C LYS A 72 -4.69 -10.27 13.93
N GLY A 73 -3.84 -9.70 13.09
CA GLY A 73 -2.67 -8.94 13.54
C GLY A 73 -3.06 -7.75 14.42
N VAL A 74 -4.04 -6.95 14.02
CA VAL A 74 -4.56 -5.80 14.80
C VAL A 74 -5.11 -6.24 16.16
N PHE A 75 -5.80 -7.38 16.22
CA PHE A 75 -6.34 -7.91 17.48
C PHE A 75 -5.24 -8.13 18.51
N HIS A 76 -4.09 -8.66 18.10
CA HIS A 76 -2.93 -8.94 18.95
C HIS A 76 -1.98 -7.74 19.12
N ALA A 77 -2.21 -6.62 18.43
CA ALA A 77 -1.35 -5.44 18.50
C ALA A 77 -1.53 -4.66 19.81
N HIS A 78 -0.42 -4.26 20.45
CA HIS A 78 -0.37 -3.49 21.69
C HIS A 78 0.32 -2.13 21.54
N GLY A 79 0.96 -1.86 20.39
CA GLY A 79 1.60 -0.58 20.08
C GLY A 79 0.56 0.55 19.95
N GLN A 80 0.99 1.79 20.16
CA GLN A 80 0.14 2.97 19.94
C GLN A 80 -0.27 3.10 18.47
N TYR A 81 0.60 2.66 17.56
CA TYR A 81 0.39 2.66 16.12
C TYR A 81 0.60 1.27 15.54
N CYS A 82 -0.13 0.98 14.48
CA CYS A 82 0.11 -0.16 13.61
C CYS A 82 0.75 0.31 12.30
N LEU A 83 1.68 -0.49 11.78
CA LEU A 83 2.24 -0.40 10.44
C LEU A 83 2.11 -1.76 9.77
N PHE A 84 1.49 -1.80 8.60
CA PHE A 84 1.40 -3.03 7.81
C PHE A 84 2.57 -3.09 6.83
N LEU A 85 3.48 -4.01 7.07
CA LEU A 85 4.62 -4.30 6.22
C LEU A 85 4.51 -5.75 5.75
N ASN A 86 3.75 -5.96 4.69
CA ASN A 86 3.43 -7.30 4.18
C ASN A 86 4.67 -8.00 3.62
N SER A 87 4.62 -9.32 3.47
CA SER A 87 5.73 -10.09 2.91
C SER A 87 6.09 -9.59 1.50
N GLY A 88 7.36 -9.19 1.34
CA GLY A 88 7.89 -8.52 0.15
C GLY A 88 8.13 -7.02 0.33
N ASP A 89 7.32 -6.34 1.13
CA ASP A 89 7.57 -4.95 1.51
C ASP A 89 8.70 -4.89 2.54
N HIS A 90 9.48 -3.82 2.52
CA HIS A 90 10.58 -3.66 3.47
C HIS A 90 10.85 -2.19 3.79
N PHE A 91 11.49 -1.92 4.92
CA PHE A 91 11.92 -0.57 5.26
C PHE A 91 12.96 -0.06 4.26
N TYR A 92 12.94 1.25 4.00
CA TYR A 92 13.89 1.91 3.09
C TYR A 92 15.34 1.77 3.55
N GLY A 93 15.59 1.73 4.85
CA GLY A 93 16.93 1.55 5.42
C GLY A 93 16.88 1.14 6.88
N ASN A 94 18.00 0.74 7.44
CA ASN A 94 18.07 0.23 8.83
C ASN A 94 17.91 1.29 9.92
N LYS A 95 17.91 2.58 9.58
CA LYS A 95 17.68 3.71 10.51
C LYS A 95 16.32 4.36 10.31
N THR A 96 15.54 3.90 9.34
CA THR A 96 14.30 4.55 8.90
C THR A 96 13.32 4.76 10.04
N LEU A 97 13.06 3.75 10.88
CA LEU A 97 12.16 3.89 12.04
C LEU A 97 12.71 4.88 13.08
N LYS A 98 14.02 4.89 13.33
CA LYS A 98 14.63 5.84 14.25
C LYS A 98 14.54 7.28 13.76
N GLU A 99 14.76 7.50 12.48
CA GLU A 99 14.64 8.82 11.85
C GLU A 99 13.18 9.27 11.80
N SER A 100 12.24 8.37 11.55
CA SER A 100 10.80 8.66 11.56
C SER A 100 10.30 9.11 12.94
N GLN A 101 10.84 8.55 14.02
CA GLN A 101 10.41 8.86 15.38
C GLN A 101 10.72 10.31 15.79
N VAL A 102 11.76 10.94 15.24
CA VAL A 102 12.12 12.33 15.51
C VAL A 102 10.98 13.29 15.20
N GLN A 103 10.07 12.90 14.29
CA GLN A 103 8.94 13.71 13.82
C GLN A 103 7.71 13.72 14.76
N GLN A 104 7.80 13.17 15.95
CA GLN A 104 6.72 13.11 16.95
C GLN A 104 5.38 12.58 16.39
N TRP A 105 5.07 11.35 16.67
CA TRP A 105 3.82 10.70 16.24
C TRP A 105 2.64 11.13 17.12
N ASN A 106 1.92 12.17 16.69
CA ASN A 106 0.81 12.72 17.46
C ASN A 106 -0.55 12.64 16.75
N ASN A 107 -0.55 12.49 15.43
CA ASN A 107 -1.77 12.40 14.61
C ASN A 107 -2.30 10.98 14.54
N ASP A 108 -3.55 10.83 14.12
CA ASP A 108 -4.21 9.54 13.95
C ASP A 108 -3.60 8.75 12.79
N PHE A 109 -3.24 9.45 11.71
CA PHE A 109 -2.53 8.92 10.54
C PHE A 109 -1.25 9.70 10.32
N ILE A 110 -0.13 8.99 10.24
CA ILE A 110 1.17 9.56 9.92
C ILE A 110 1.67 8.86 8.68
N CYS A 111 1.64 9.57 7.56
CA CYS A 111 1.92 9.03 6.25
C CYS A 111 3.28 9.50 5.75
N TYR A 112 4.12 8.56 5.38
CA TYR A 112 5.46 8.78 4.87
C TYR A 112 5.50 8.59 3.37
N ASP A 113 6.50 9.20 2.74
CA ASP A 113 6.82 8.93 1.35
C ASP A 113 7.19 7.45 1.14
N ILE A 114 6.99 6.95 -0.07
CA ILE A 114 7.19 5.54 -0.41
C ILE A 114 8.03 5.39 -1.68
N ILE A 115 8.81 4.31 -1.72
CA ILE A 115 9.48 3.87 -2.94
C ILE A 115 8.66 2.73 -3.55
N TRP A 116 8.32 2.85 -4.84
CA TRP A 116 7.74 1.78 -5.64
C TRP A 116 8.84 1.10 -6.43
N ASP A 117 8.96 -0.21 -6.28
CA ASP A 117 9.99 -1.00 -6.93
C ASP A 117 9.37 -2.17 -7.71
N ASN A 118 9.90 -2.46 -8.92
CA ASN A 118 9.53 -3.61 -9.73
C ASN A 118 10.71 -4.15 -10.55
N ASP A 119 11.91 -4.21 -9.98
CA ASP A 119 13.17 -4.63 -10.62
C ASP A 119 13.63 -3.76 -11.81
N SER A 120 12.70 -3.06 -12.47
CA SER A 120 12.97 -2.21 -13.65
C SER A 120 12.78 -0.73 -13.38
N LEU A 121 12.04 -0.37 -12.35
CA LEU A 121 11.65 1.01 -12.05
C LEU A 121 11.63 1.25 -10.54
N HIS A 122 12.52 2.10 -10.07
CA HIS A 122 12.46 2.68 -8.74
C HIS A 122 11.76 4.04 -8.82
N LYS A 123 10.55 4.14 -8.31
CA LYS A 123 9.78 5.38 -8.33
C LYS A 123 9.57 5.89 -6.91
N TYR A 124 10.15 7.05 -6.60
CA TYR A 124 9.83 7.79 -5.39
C TYR A 124 8.45 8.45 -5.54
N GLN A 125 7.59 8.24 -4.57
CA GLN A 125 6.29 8.90 -4.48
C GLN A 125 6.18 9.69 -3.18
N ARG A 126 6.03 10.99 -3.33
CA ARG A 126 5.72 11.89 -2.23
C ARG A 126 4.24 11.80 -1.88
N VAL A 127 3.94 11.74 -0.58
CA VAL A 127 2.56 11.81 -0.09
C VAL A 127 2.09 13.26 -0.05
N PRO A 128 0.78 13.53 -0.20
CA PRO A 128 0.24 14.89 -0.19
C PRO A 128 0.33 15.51 1.22
N ASP A 129 0.64 16.80 1.30
CA ASP A 129 0.73 17.56 2.57
C ASP A 129 -0.63 17.62 3.30
N PHE A 130 -1.73 17.55 2.56
CA PHE A 130 -3.09 17.50 3.11
C PHE A 130 -3.97 16.58 2.25
N ILE A 131 -4.98 16.02 2.88
CA ILE A 131 -5.94 15.11 2.23
C ILE A 131 -7.29 15.80 2.11
N SER A 132 -7.76 16.01 0.87
CA SER A 132 -9.14 16.44 0.61
C SER A 132 -10.05 15.24 0.40
N ASP A 133 -11.35 15.41 0.67
CA ASP A 133 -12.35 14.37 0.41
C ASP A 133 -12.35 13.93 -1.06
N THR A 134 -12.18 14.89 -1.99
CA THR A 134 -12.11 14.60 -3.42
C THR A 134 -10.86 13.80 -3.80
N LEU A 135 -9.73 14.03 -3.13
CA LEU A 135 -8.52 13.26 -3.37
C LEU A 135 -8.71 11.81 -2.96
N LEU A 136 -9.30 11.55 -1.81
CA LEU A 136 -9.56 10.20 -1.29
C LEU A 136 -10.48 9.36 -2.19
N LEU A 137 -11.30 9.97 -3.01
CA LEU A 137 -12.14 9.22 -3.96
C LEU A 137 -11.33 8.45 -5.02
N SER A 138 -10.12 8.91 -5.35
CA SER A 138 -9.26 8.32 -6.38
C SER A 138 -7.87 7.92 -5.90
N PHE A 139 -7.49 8.35 -4.69
CA PHE A 139 -6.18 8.11 -4.10
C PHE A 139 -6.31 7.23 -2.85
N THR A 140 -5.33 6.38 -2.61
CA THR A 140 -5.16 5.68 -1.34
C THR A 140 -3.85 6.07 -0.69
N LEU A 141 -3.83 6.11 0.65
CA LEU A 141 -2.57 6.23 1.36
C LEU A 141 -1.71 4.99 1.12
N PRO A 142 -0.39 5.13 1.00
CA PRO A 142 0.51 3.97 0.87
C PRO A 142 0.51 3.18 2.18
N HIS A 143 -0.18 2.04 2.19
CA HIS A 143 -0.38 1.23 3.39
C HIS A 143 0.94 0.86 4.09
N PRO A 144 2.02 0.41 3.38
CA PRO A 144 3.30 0.07 4.03
C PRO A 144 4.14 1.29 4.45
N SER A 145 3.65 2.51 4.22
CA SER A 145 4.27 3.77 4.67
C SER A 145 3.34 4.63 5.52
N THR A 146 2.27 4.05 6.07
CA THR A 146 1.29 4.79 6.89
C THR A 146 1.18 4.16 8.28
N LEU A 147 1.58 4.93 9.30
CA LEU A 147 1.31 4.58 10.70
C LEU A 147 -0.14 4.96 11.03
N ILE A 148 -0.88 4.02 11.57
CA ILE A 148 -2.30 4.15 11.91
C ILE A 148 -2.46 3.97 13.41
N ARG A 149 -3.15 4.90 14.09
CA ARG A 149 -3.47 4.69 15.51
C ARG A 149 -4.20 3.36 15.70
N THR A 150 -3.65 2.51 16.53
CA THR A 150 -4.13 1.14 16.76
C THR A 150 -5.60 1.12 17.20
N ILE A 151 -6.02 2.10 18.02
CA ILE A 151 -7.40 2.17 18.49
C ILE A 151 -8.40 2.33 17.34
N LEU A 152 -8.07 3.07 16.29
CA LEU A 152 -8.95 3.25 15.13
C LEU A 152 -9.21 1.94 14.40
N LEU A 153 -8.16 1.12 14.24
CA LEU A 153 -8.27 -0.21 13.63
C LEU A 153 -9.06 -1.19 14.50
N LYS A 154 -8.92 -1.09 15.83
CA LYS A 154 -9.68 -1.92 16.77
C LYS A 154 -11.17 -1.54 16.83
N GLU A 155 -11.49 -0.26 16.73
CA GLU A 155 -12.88 0.23 16.69
C GLU A 155 -13.57 0.03 15.33
N SER A 156 -12.80 0.03 14.26
CA SER A 156 -13.28 -0.13 12.88
C SER A 156 -12.36 -1.06 12.10
N PRO A 157 -12.47 -2.38 12.29
CA PRO A 157 -11.65 -3.35 11.57
C PRO A 157 -11.88 -3.29 10.05
N TYR A 158 -10.92 -3.76 9.28
CA TYR A 158 -11.07 -3.92 7.84
C TYR A 158 -12.24 -4.83 7.49
N LEU A 159 -12.96 -4.49 6.42
CA LEU A 159 -14.07 -5.27 5.90
C LEU A 159 -13.53 -6.53 5.20
N GLU A 160 -13.75 -7.71 5.78
CA GLU A 160 -13.21 -8.98 5.28
C GLU A 160 -13.91 -9.51 4.03
N ASN A 161 -15.10 -8.99 3.71
CA ASN A 161 -15.80 -9.31 2.48
C ASN A 161 -15.22 -8.60 1.24
N LEU A 162 -14.41 -7.54 1.42
CA LEU A 162 -13.65 -6.91 0.35
C LEU A 162 -12.34 -7.66 0.13
N LYS A 163 -11.82 -7.62 -1.12
CA LYS A 163 -10.57 -8.30 -1.49
C LYS A 163 -9.40 -7.34 -1.69
N ILE A 164 -9.69 -6.09 -2.10
CA ILE A 164 -8.65 -5.13 -2.52
C ILE A 164 -8.83 -3.75 -1.89
N ALA A 165 -10.06 -3.30 -1.61
CA ALA A 165 -10.33 -1.90 -1.30
C ALA A 165 -10.67 -1.63 0.18
N SER A 166 -10.47 -2.58 1.11
CA SER A 166 -10.87 -2.39 2.50
C SER A 166 -9.97 -1.40 3.24
N ASP A 167 -8.67 -1.39 2.97
CA ASP A 167 -7.71 -0.39 3.48
C ASP A 167 -8.05 1.01 2.96
N TRP A 168 -8.29 1.16 1.65
CA TRP A 168 -8.74 2.41 1.07
C TRP A 168 -10.06 2.89 1.69
N PHE A 169 -11.03 1.99 1.89
CA PHE A 169 -12.32 2.35 2.49
C PHE A 169 -12.17 2.79 3.95
N PHE A 170 -11.31 2.12 4.71
CA PHE A 170 -10.96 2.52 6.06
C PHE A 170 -10.34 3.93 6.10
N PHE A 171 -9.41 4.25 5.20
CA PHE A 171 -8.86 5.59 5.08
C PHE A 171 -9.92 6.62 4.71
N TYR A 172 -10.80 6.27 3.76
CA TYR A 172 -11.89 7.14 3.36
C TYR A 172 -12.84 7.43 4.52
N GLU A 173 -13.34 6.42 5.23
CA GLU A 173 -14.22 6.61 6.39
C GLU A 173 -13.53 7.43 7.49
N SER A 174 -12.27 7.14 7.79
CA SER A 174 -11.54 7.80 8.87
C SER A 174 -11.25 9.27 8.56
N LEU A 175 -10.76 9.57 7.36
CA LEU A 175 -10.31 10.92 7.02
C LEU A 175 -11.43 11.81 6.46
N ALA A 176 -12.28 11.27 5.54
CA ALA A 176 -13.33 12.07 4.92
C ALA A 176 -14.60 12.17 5.77
N ILE A 177 -14.96 11.13 6.52
CA ILE A 177 -16.22 11.08 7.28
C ILE A 177 -15.97 11.41 8.75
N LYS A 178 -15.05 10.68 9.41
CA LYS A 178 -14.77 10.85 10.86
C LYS A 178 -13.83 12.01 11.17
N ARG A 179 -13.17 12.60 10.14
CA ARG A 179 -12.24 13.75 10.28
C ARG A 179 -11.05 13.47 11.18
N CYS A 180 -10.54 12.25 11.18
CA CYS A 180 -9.32 11.90 11.88
C CYS A 180 -8.14 12.76 11.39
N SER A 181 -7.20 13.02 12.29
CA SER A 181 -6.04 13.87 12.03
C SER A 181 -5.01 13.15 11.13
N TYR A 182 -4.40 13.91 10.22
CA TYR A 182 -3.43 13.44 9.24
C TYR A 182 -2.15 14.27 9.30
N GLN A 183 -1.02 13.60 9.16
CA GLN A 183 0.30 14.22 9.03
C GLN A 183 1.07 13.58 7.89
N ALA A 184 1.60 14.40 6.98
CA ALA A 184 2.57 13.98 5.97
C ALA A 184 3.99 14.16 6.49
N ILE A 185 4.87 13.19 6.22
CA ILE A 185 6.30 13.27 6.53
C ILE A 185 7.07 12.88 5.27
N HIS A 186 7.88 13.82 4.75
CA HIS A 186 8.59 13.65 3.48
C HIS A 186 9.95 12.97 3.68
N LEU A 187 9.89 11.76 4.22
CA LEU A 187 10.98 10.80 4.34
C LEU A 187 10.47 9.47 3.81
N PRO A 188 11.23 8.72 3.00
CA PRO A 188 10.81 7.40 2.54
C PRO A 188 10.83 6.42 3.72
N LEU A 189 9.68 5.80 4.03
CA LEU A 189 9.59 4.81 5.10
C LEU A 189 9.83 3.40 4.58
N SER A 190 9.17 3.05 3.48
CA SER A 190 9.20 1.69 2.96
C SER A 190 9.38 1.64 1.45
N VAL A 191 9.73 0.44 0.99
CA VAL A 191 9.77 0.04 -0.41
C VAL A 191 8.67 -0.98 -0.63
N PHE A 192 7.80 -0.72 -1.61
CA PHE A 192 6.68 -1.58 -2.00
C PHE A 192 6.96 -2.24 -3.35
N TYR A 193 6.74 -3.55 -3.45
CA TYR A 193 6.88 -4.31 -4.69
C TYR A 193 5.56 -4.48 -5.42
N TYR A 194 5.57 -4.14 -6.73
CA TYR A 194 4.44 -4.40 -7.61
C TYR A 194 4.29 -5.91 -7.88
N GLY A 195 3.03 -6.37 -7.99
CA GLY A 195 2.72 -7.74 -8.40
C GLY A 195 1.78 -8.50 -7.43
N GLY A 196 1.35 -7.84 -6.36
CA GLY A 196 0.37 -8.40 -5.41
C GLY A 196 -1.08 -8.29 -5.89
N ILE A 197 -2.01 -8.74 -5.04
CA ILE A 197 -3.47 -8.76 -5.24
C ILE A 197 -4.04 -7.37 -5.61
N SER A 198 -3.39 -6.30 -5.18
CA SER A 198 -3.79 -4.89 -5.44
C SER A 198 -3.70 -4.47 -6.92
N SER A 199 -3.20 -5.31 -7.82
CA SER A 199 -3.07 -5.00 -9.26
C SER A 199 -4.37 -5.14 -10.06
N ASP A 200 -5.43 -5.77 -9.54
CA ASP A 200 -6.74 -5.84 -10.20
C ASP A 200 -7.52 -4.52 -10.04
N SER A 201 -7.25 -3.61 -10.97
CA SER A 201 -7.83 -2.26 -10.96
C SER A 201 -9.35 -2.24 -11.18
N MET A 202 -9.92 -3.19 -11.93
CA MET A 202 -11.36 -3.24 -12.18
C MET A 202 -12.11 -3.67 -10.92
N ARG A 203 -11.63 -4.70 -10.25
CA ARG A 203 -12.20 -5.14 -8.98
C ARG A 203 -12.08 -4.07 -7.90
N ALA A 204 -10.94 -3.43 -7.78
CA ALA A 204 -10.74 -2.32 -6.86
C ALA A 204 -11.71 -1.17 -7.11
N ALA A 205 -11.97 -0.81 -8.38
CA ALA A 205 -12.93 0.22 -8.74
C ALA A 205 -14.35 -0.16 -8.35
N GLN A 206 -14.77 -1.40 -8.60
CA GLN A 206 -16.09 -1.90 -8.23
C GLN A 206 -16.29 -1.92 -6.71
N GLU A 207 -15.34 -2.46 -5.96
CA GLU A 207 -15.41 -2.48 -4.49
C GLU A 207 -15.48 -1.05 -3.91
N ARG A 208 -14.70 -0.12 -4.44
CA ARG A 208 -14.76 1.31 -4.04
C ARG A 208 -16.12 1.92 -4.32
N TYR A 209 -16.67 1.68 -5.51
CA TYR A 209 -18.00 2.16 -5.87
C TYR A 209 -19.07 1.65 -4.90
N ASP A 210 -19.08 0.35 -4.61
CA ASP A 210 -20.04 -0.27 -3.71
C ASP A 210 -19.93 0.30 -2.28
N CYS A 211 -18.73 0.56 -1.80
CA CYS A 211 -18.50 1.21 -0.51
C CYS A 211 -19.00 2.67 -0.47
N LEU A 212 -18.74 3.44 -1.54
CA LEU A 212 -19.13 4.85 -1.61
C LEU A 212 -20.65 5.06 -1.65
N ARG A 213 -21.44 4.08 -2.11
CA ARG A 213 -22.90 4.13 -2.11
C ARG A 213 -23.48 4.32 -0.70
N LYS A 214 -22.73 4.01 0.34
CA LYS A 214 -23.11 4.27 1.73
C LYS A 214 -23.21 5.78 2.04
N TYR A 215 -22.43 6.61 1.35
CA TYR A 215 -22.25 8.03 1.67
C TYR A 215 -22.68 8.98 0.55
N HIS A 216 -22.84 8.49 -0.69
CA HIS A 216 -23.07 9.31 -1.87
C HIS A 216 -24.26 8.83 -2.67
N SER A 217 -24.95 9.79 -3.31
CA SER A 217 -26.04 9.47 -4.23
C SER A 217 -25.51 8.83 -5.52
N GLU A 218 -26.33 8.00 -6.14
CA GLU A 218 -26.02 7.34 -7.43
C GLU A 218 -25.61 8.35 -8.51
N ALA A 219 -26.31 9.48 -8.62
CA ALA A 219 -26.00 10.54 -9.58
C ALA A 219 -24.60 11.14 -9.38
N PHE A 220 -24.15 11.29 -8.12
CA PHE A 220 -22.81 11.75 -7.80
C PHE A 220 -21.77 10.73 -8.23
N LEU A 221 -21.97 9.45 -7.92
CA LEU A 221 -21.04 8.38 -8.24
C LEU A 221 -20.90 8.18 -9.75
N GLN A 222 -21.99 8.20 -10.50
CA GLN A 222 -21.97 8.12 -11.96
C GLN A 222 -21.20 9.28 -12.58
N LYS A 223 -21.40 10.51 -12.09
CA LYS A 223 -20.63 11.68 -12.57
C LYS A 223 -19.14 11.54 -12.30
N MET A 224 -18.76 10.94 -11.19
CA MET A 224 -17.36 10.65 -10.87
C MET A 224 -16.75 9.62 -11.82
N MET A 225 -17.45 8.51 -12.08
CA MET A 225 -16.98 7.47 -13.00
C MET A 225 -16.77 8.02 -14.41
N HIS A 226 -17.71 8.77 -14.95
CA HIS A 226 -17.58 9.42 -16.27
C HIS A 226 -16.38 10.39 -16.32
N LYS A 227 -16.09 11.10 -15.24
CA LYS A 227 -14.92 11.99 -15.17
C LYS A 227 -13.58 11.23 -15.15
N GLN A 228 -13.55 10.04 -14.55
CA GLN A 228 -12.38 9.15 -14.59
C GLN A 228 -12.19 8.54 -15.98
N GLU A 229 -13.23 8.04 -16.61
CA GLU A 229 -13.19 7.49 -17.97
C GLU A 229 -12.72 8.53 -18.98
N SER A 230 -13.21 9.76 -18.89
CA SER A 230 -12.78 10.86 -19.78
C SER A 230 -11.29 11.22 -19.62
N LYS A 231 -10.75 11.16 -18.39
CA LYS A 231 -9.32 11.37 -18.13
C LYS A 231 -8.47 10.22 -18.67
N THR A 232 -8.90 8.98 -18.46
CA THR A 232 -8.20 7.79 -18.94
C THR A 232 -8.22 7.73 -20.47
N THR A 233 -9.34 8.02 -21.11
CA THR A 233 -9.48 8.10 -22.57
C THR A 233 -8.62 9.23 -23.14
N SER A 234 -8.58 10.40 -22.49
CA SER A 234 -7.71 11.51 -22.87
C SER A 234 -6.23 11.12 -22.77
N MET A 235 -5.81 10.46 -21.68
CA MET A 235 -4.43 10.02 -21.48
C MET A 235 -4.02 8.94 -22.49
N VAL A 236 -4.89 7.97 -22.79
CA VAL A 236 -4.68 6.94 -23.81
C VAL A 236 -4.61 7.58 -25.20
N ASN A 237 -5.45 8.56 -25.51
CA ASN A 237 -5.41 9.28 -26.78
C ASN A 237 -4.14 10.13 -26.91
N HIS A 238 -3.67 10.80 -25.86
CA HIS A 238 -2.39 11.51 -25.86
C HIS A 238 -1.21 10.55 -26.06
N MET A 239 -1.23 9.40 -25.42
CA MET A 239 -0.20 8.37 -25.58
C MET A 239 -0.22 7.75 -26.98
N ARG A 240 -1.40 7.49 -27.56
CA ARG A 240 -1.54 7.05 -28.95
C ARG A 240 -0.99 8.09 -29.94
N VAL A 241 -1.32 9.36 -29.76
CA VAL A 241 -0.81 10.46 -30.61
C VAL A 241 0.71 10.61 -30.46
N TRP A 242 1.25 10.45 -29.24
CA TRP A 242 2.69 10.48 -28.99
C TRP A 242 3.41 9.30 -29.65
N ILE A 243 2.88 8.07 -29.53
CA ILE A 243 3.41 6.87 -30.20
C ILE A 243 3.36 7.03 -31.71
N TYR A 244 2.23 7.49 -32.28
CA TYR A 244 2.09 7.74 -33.73
C TYR A 244 3.12 8.76 -34.23
N LYS A 245 3.30 9.87 -33.54
CA LYS A 245 4.33 10.87 -33.92
C LYS A 245 5.75 10.30 -33.89
N HIS A 246 6.08 9.49 -32.87
CA HIS A 246 7.43 8.92 -32.76
C HIS A 246 7.67 7.81 -33.80
N ILE A 247 6.69 6.95 -34.05
CA ILE A 247 6.78 5.94 -35.11
C ILE A 247 6.92 6.59 -36.49
N LEU A 248 6.15 7.63 -36.80
CA LEU A 248 6.28 8.37 -38.07
C LEU A 248 7.63 9.06 -38.25
N ILE A 249 8.23 9.57 -37.18
CA ILE A 249 9.57 10.18 -37.23
C ILE A 249 10.62 9.09 -37.49
N TYR A 250 10.53 7.94 -36.81
CA TYR A 250 11.47 6.82 -37.00
C TYR A 250 11.33 6.16 -38.37
N THR A 251 10.12 5.96 -38.88
CA THR A 251 9.90 5.40 -40.23
C THR A 251 10.37 6.35 -41.31
N ASN A 252 10.12 7.66 -41.19
CA ASN A 252 10.65 8.66 -42.13
C ASN A 252 12.18 8.75 -42.08
N TYR A 253 12.80 8.65 -40.93
CA TYR A 253 14.27 8.61 -40.79
C TYR A 253 14.86 7.35 -41.44
N PHE A 254 14.24 6.18 -41.22
CA PHE A 254 14.71 4.92 -41.81
C PHE A 254 14.54 4.87 -43.33
N ILE A 255 13.42 5.40 -43.86
CA ILE A 255 13.16 5.50 -45.29
C ILE A 255 14.16 6.48 -45.94
N ARG A 256 14.45 7.63 -45.35
CA ARG A 256 15.45 8.58 -45.86
C ARG A 256 16.86 7.99 -45.88
N LYS A 257 17.21 7.21 -44.87
CA LYS A 257 18.51 6.50 -44.80
C LYS A 257 18.60 5.38 -45.85
N LEU A 258 17.50 4.64 -46.13
CA LEU A 258 17.43 3.64 -47.18
C LEU A 258 17.47 4.23 -48.62
N LEU A 259 16.98 5.44 -48.76
CA LEU A 259 16.96 6.14 -50.06
C LEU A 259 18.23 7.01 -50.31
N GLY A 260 19.25 6.89 -49.42
CA GLY A 260 20.50 7.62 -49.59
C GLY A 260 20.38 9.16 -49.55
N LYS A 261 19.33 9.68 -48.89
CA LYS A 261 19.06 11.12 -48.78
C LYS A 261 19.56 11.78 -47.51
N ILE A 262 20.27 11.03 -46.63
CA ILE A 262 21.02 11.49 -45.47
C ILE A 262 22.27 10.60 -45.32
#